data_0d24004b769bcd95061bc3373903e9b5
#
_entry.id   0d24004b769bcd95061bc3373903e9b5
#
_cell.length_a   1.000
_cell.length_b   1.000
_cell.length_c   1.000
_cell.angle_alpha   90.00
_cell.angle_beta   90.00
_cell.angle_gamma   90.00
#
_symmetry.space_group_name_H-M   'P 1'
#
loop_
_entity.id
_entity.type
_entity.pdbx_description
1 polymer ?
#
loop_
_entity_poly.entity_id
_entity_poly.type
_entity_poly.pdbx_seq_one_letter_code
_entity_poly.pdbx_strand_id
1 'polypeptide(L)'
;MAYIGTSPSNGVRRRFVYEATASQTSFSGSDENGVTLTYVDSLYLDVYQNGIKLKAGDDYTATTGTTVVLVQGASANDVVEMVAFDVFSVGDTVSASDGGSFAGNVAMAGTLAVTGETTLQTHLNMGDGDIIKLGASADLTIQHDGSHSYVKDA
;
A
#
# COMPACT_ATOMS: atom_id res chain seq x y z
N MET A 1 -17.84 10.14 -6.12
CA MET A 1 -16.40 10.47 -5.91
C MET A 1 -15.62 9.19 -6.00
N ALA A 2 -14.60 9.11 -6.86
CA ALA A 2 -13.76 7.91 -6.92
C ALA A 2 -12.80 7.91 -5.70
N TYR A 3 -12.81 6.84 -4.92
CA TYR A 3 -11.89 6.64 -3.81
C TYR A 3 -10.51 6.31 -4.38
N ILE A 4 -9.50 7.13 -4.06
CA ILE A 4 -8.12 6.90 -4.49
C ILE A 4 -7.46 6.03 -3.42
N GLY A 5 -7.35 4.74 -3.69
CA GLY A 5 -6.75 3.74 -2.80
C GLY A 5 -7.55 2.44 -2.79
N THR A 6 -7.05 1.45 -2.06
CA THR A 6 -7.78 0.20 -1.83
C THR A 6 -8.96 0.50 -0.89
N SER A 7 -10.17 0.12 -1.29
CA SER A 7 -11.36 0.31 -0.45
C SER A 7 -11.13 -0.31 0.94
N PRO A 8 -11.44 0.39 2.04
CA PRO A 8 -11.32 -0.16 3.39
C PRO A 8 -12.09 -1.47 3.59
N SER A 9 -13.13 -1.70 2.79
CA SER A 9 -13.92 -2.94 2.82
C SER A 9 -13.15 -4.17 2.29
N ASN A 10 -12.05 -3.99 1.56
CA ASN A 10 -11.28 -5.09 0.97
C ASN A 10 -10.00 -5.43 1.75
N GLY A 11 -9.63 -4.68 2.78
CA GLY A 11 -8.38 -4.84 3.51
C GLY A 11 -8.50 -5.26 4.97
N VAL A 12 -9.73 -5.37 5.51
CA VAL A 12 -9.91 -5.50 6.96
C VAL A 12 -9.81 -6.94 7.46
N ARG A 13 -10.06 -7.93 6.62
CA ARG A 13 -10.05 -9.34 7.04
C ARG A 13 -9.66 -10.24 5.88
N ARG A 14 -8.61 -11.05 6.07
CA ARG A 14 -8.23 -12.13 5.16
C ARG A 14 -8.38 -13.47 5.86
N ARG A 15 -8.83 -14.48 5.11
CA ARG A 15 -9.02 -15.83 5.59
C ARG A 15 -8.18 -16.78 4.74
N PHE A 16 -7.46 -17.67 5.40
CA PHE A 16 -6.67 -18.72 4.78
C PHE A 16 -7.11 -20.06 5.33
N VAL A 17 -7.24 -21.05 4.47
CA VAL A 17 -7.74 -22.38 4.82
C VAL A 17 -6.75 -23.43 4.32
N TYR A 18 -6.29 -24.30 5.22
CA TYR A 18 -5.40 -25.39 4.92
C TYR A 18 -6.01 -26.71 5.37
N GLU A 19 -5.91 -27.74 4.54
CA GLU A 19 -6.15 -29.12 4.95
C GLU A 19 -4.82 -29.74 5.38
N ALA A 20 -4.73 -30.20 6.62
CA ALA A 20 -3.50 -30.70 7.19
C ALA A 20 -3.17 -32.13 6.72
N THR A 21 -1.89 -32.41 6.54
CA THR A 21 -1.37 -33.76 6.48
C THR A 21 -1.08 -34.31 7.87
N ALA A 22 -0.89 -35.64 8.00
CA ALA A 22 -0.63 -36.25 9.30
C ALA A 22 0.58 -35.66 10.00
N SER A 23 0.40 -35.23 11.26
CA SER A 23 1.42 -34.61 12.11
C SER A 23 2.00 -33.29 11.58
N GLN A 24 1.26 -32.60 10.72
CA GLN A 24 1.70 -31.31 10.18
C GLN A 24 1.68 -30.25 11.27
N THR A 25 2.81 -29.57 11.44
CA THR A 25 2.93 -28.44 12.39
C THR A 25 3.06 -27.10 11.68
N SER A 26 3.65 -27.03 10.49
CA SER A 26 3.97 -25.78 9.81
C SER A 26 3.02 -25.52 8.64
N PHE A 27 2.42 -24.34 8.61
CA PHE A 27 1.51 -23.86 7.57
C PHE A 27 2.05 -22.57 6.99
N SER A 28 2.28 -22.55 5.66
CA SER A 28 2.82 -21.39 4.92
C SER A 28 2.53 -21.54 3.44
N GLY A 29 2.80 -20.47 2.67
CA GLY A 29 2.57 -20.48 1.22
C GLY A 29 1.09 -20.36 0.86
N SER A 30 0.70 -20.92 -0.28
CA SER A 30 -0.68 -20.85 -0.76
C SER A 30 -1.61 -21.80 0.00
N ASP A 31 -2.75 -21.29 0.37
CA ASP A 31 -3.86 -22.07 0.95
C ASP A 31 -4.63 -22.87 -0.12
N GLU A 32 -5.69 -23.58 0.25
CA GLU A 32 -6.56 -24.33 -0.68
C GLU A 32 -7.18 -23.47 -1.79
N ASN A 33 -7.33 -22.16 -1.56
CA ASN A 33 -7.90 -21.21 -2.51
C ASN A 33 -6.81 -20.52 -3.35
N GLY A 34 -5.54 -20.89 -3.20
CA GLY A 34 -4.40 -20.30 -3.90
C GLY A 34 -3.96 -18.94 -3.31
N VAL A 35 -4.46 -18.58 -2.13
CA VAL A 35 -4.09 -17.32 -1.45
C VAL A 35 -2.87 -17.56 -0.57
N THR A 36 -1.80 -16.79 -0.79
CA THR A 36 -0.58 -16.91 0.02
C THR A 36 -0.76 -16.32 1.41
N LEU A 37 -0.42 -17.11 2.44
CA LEU A 37 -0.48 -16.68 3.84
C LEU A 37 0.46 -15.50 4.09
N THR A 38 -0.12 -14.38 4.50
CA THR A 38 0.62 -13.21 4.98
C THR A 38 -0.18 -12.51 6.08
N TYR A 39 0.51 -12.05 7.10
CA TYR A 39 -0.07 -11.25 8.20
C TYR A 39 0.98 -10.24 8.69
N VAL A 40 0.53 -9.11 9.21
CA VAL A 40 1.42 -8.01 9.65
C VAL A 40 1.96 -8.29 11.05
N ASP A 41 1.09 -8.76 11.97
CA ASP A 41 1.43 -9.02 13.35
C ASP A 41 0.63 -10.23 13.86
N SER A 42 1.25 -11.05 14.70
CA SER A 42 0.61 -12.20 15.34
C SER A 42 -0.57 -11.81 16.24
N LEU A 43 -0.57 -10.58 16.77
CA LEU A 43 -1.68 -10.04 17.58
C LEU A 43 -2.96 -9.84 16.77
N TYR A 44 -2.85 -9.71 15.45
CA TYR A 44 -3.97 -9.57 14.53
C TYR A 44 -4.25 -10.83 13.72
N LEU A 45 -3.80 -11.98 14.24
CA LEU A 45 -4.00 -13.29 13.63
C LEU A 45 -4.75 -14.21 14.58
N ASP A 46 -5.93 -14.66 14.17
CA ASP A 46 -6.65 -15.73 14.83
C ASP A 46 -6.41 -17.05 14.09
N VAL A 47 -6.09 -18.11 14.83
CA VAL A 47 -5.87 -19.45 14.28
C VAL A 47 -6.90 -20.40 14.87
N TYR A 48 -7.49 -21.24 14.01
CA TYR A 48 -8.49 -22.22 14.36
C TYR A 48 -8.08 -23.59 13.81
N GLN A 49 -8.34 -24.64 14.57
CA GLN A 49 -8.25 -26.02 14.11
C GLN A 49 -9.61 -26.69 14.28
N ASN A 50 -10.18 -27.17 13.17
CA ASN A 50 -11.53 -27.76 13.14
C ASN A 50 -12.60 -26.86 13.79
N GLY A 51 -12.47 -25.53 13.61
CA GLY A 51 -13.39 -24.53 14.18
C GLY A 51 -13.13 -24.13 15.63
N ILE A 52 -12.15 -24.74 16.30
CA ILE A 52 -11.75 -24.38 17.66
C ILE A 52 -10.62 -23.35 17.61
N LYS A 53 -10.80 -22.23 18.29
CA LYS A 53 -9.77 -21.18 18.38
C LYS A 53 -8.60 -21.67 19.22
N LEU A 54 -7.40 -21.52 18.66
CA LEU A 54 -6.14 -21.84 19.33
C LEU A 54 -5.58 -20.61 20.07
N LYS A 55 -4.83 -20.86 21.14
CA LYS A 55 -4.19 -19.82 21.95
C LYS A 55 -2.77 -19.56 21.46
N ALA A 56 -2.51 -18.31 21.09
CA ALA A 56 -1.18 -17.90 20.67
C ALA A 56 -0.15 -18.06 21.82
N GLY A 57 1.01 -18.60 21.51
CA GLY A 57 2.09 -18.88 22.46
C GLY A 57 2.00 -20.25 23.14
N ASP A 58 0.77 -20.79 23.34
CA ASP A 58 0.55 -22.11 23.97
C ASP A 58 0.30 -23.18 22.90
N ASP A 59 -0.60 -22.91 21.95
CA ASP A 59 -1.01 -23.89 20.93
C ASP A 59 -0.31 -23.66 19.60
N TYR A 60 0.09 -22.42 19.30
CA TYR A 60 0.82 -22.08 18.08
C TYR A 60 1.75 -20.87 18.25
N THR A 61 2.69 -20.73 17.32
CA THR A 61 3.54 -19.54 17.14
C THR A 61 3.37 -18.96 15.72
N ALA A 62 3.43 -17.64 15.61
CA ALA A 62 3.30 -16.89 14.36
C ALA A 62 4.20 -15.65 14.42
N THR A 63 5.48 -15.79 14.05
CA THR A 63 6.51 -14.74 14.25
C THR A 63 7.13 -14.23 12.94
N THR A 64 6.82 -14.86 11.80
CA THR A 64 7.50 -14.59 10.53
C THR A 64 6.71 -13.69 9.58
N GLY A 65 5.41 -13.48 9.84
CA GLY A 65 4.50 -12.79 8.91
C GLY A 65 3.96 -13.67 7.78
N THR A 66 4.48 -14.91 7.62
CA THR A 66 4.14 -15.80 6.49
C THR A 66 3.98 -17.26 6.89
N THR A 67 4.20 -17.60 8.17
CA THR A 67 4.17 -18.98 8.66
C THR A 67 3.51 -19.06 10.03
N VAL A 68 2.62 -20.03 10.20
CA VAL A 68 2.05 -20.43 11.49
C VAL A 68 2.57 -21.82 11.83
N VAL A 69 3.06 -22.00 13.06
CA VAL A 69 3.58 -23.29 13.54
C VAL A 69 2.79 -23.73 14.74
N LEU A 70 2.09 -24.86 14.64
CA LEU A 70 1.37 -25.49 15.74
C LEU A 70 2.37 -26.17 16.70
N VAL A 71 2.10 -26.10 17.99
CA VAL A 71 2.86 -26.81 19.01
C VAL A 71 2.59 -28.31 18.92
N GLN A 72 1.33 -28.69 18.69
CA GLN A 72 0.92 -30.07 18.44
C GLN A 72 0.57 -30.24 16.96
N GLY A 73 1.12 -31.26 16.30
CA GLY A 73 0.83 -31.53 14.90
C GLY A 73 -0.64 -31.89 14.67
N ALA A 74 -1.21 -31.32 13.64
CA ALA A 74 -2.57 -31.62 13.19
C ALA A 74 -2.67 -33.04 12.63
N SER A 75 -3.85 -33.65 12.74
CA SER A 75 -4.14 -34.94 12.10
C SER A 75 -4.36 -34.76 10.60
N ALA A 76 -4.24 -35.85 9.84
CA ALA A 76 -4.61 -35.81 8.42
C ALA A 76 -6.09 -35.39 8.26
N ASN A 77 -6.34 -34.50 7.30
CA ASN A 77 -7.63 -33.88 6.99
C ASN A 77 -8.20 -32.93 8.09
N ASP A 78 -7.41 -32.58 9.10
CA ASP A 78 -7.80 -31.46 9.96
C ASP A 78 -7.78 -30.17 9.16
N VAL A 79 -8.79 -29.32 9.37
CA VAL A 79 -8.86 -28.00 8.75
C VAL A 79 -8.23 -26.98 9.67
N VAL A 80 -7.16 -26.34 9.19
CA VAL A 80 -6.52 -25.23 9.89
C VAL A 80 -6.88 -23.92 9.17
N GLU A 81 -7.64 -23.09 9.86
CA GLU A 81 -8.11 -21.80 9.35
C GLU A 81 -7.39 -20.66 10.06
N MET A 82 -6.93 -19.69 9.31
CA MET A 82 -6.30 -18.49 9.83
C MET A 82 -7.06 -17.27 9.36
N VAL A 83 -7.32 -16.36 10.28
CA VAL A 83 -7.99 -15.09 10.01
C VAL A 83 -7.03 -13.97 10.39
N ALA A 84 -6.49 -13.29 9.39
CA ALA A 84 -5.64 -12.12 9.58
C ALA A 84 -6.49 -10.86 9.44
N PHE A 85 -6.28 -9.94 10.38
CA PHE A 85 -6.83 -8.60 10.34
C PHE A 85 -5.72 -7.65 9.89
N ASP A 86 -5.83 -7.12 8.67
CA ASP A 86 -4.89 -6.12 8.23
C ASP A 86 -5.18 -4.79 8.94
N VAL A 87 -4.17 -4.30 9.64
CA VAL A 87 -4.23 -2.95 10.20
C VAL A 87 -4.29 -1.98 9.02
N PHE A 88 -5.33 -1.17 8.97
CA PHE A 88 -5.40 -0.09 8.00
C PHE A 88 -4.25 0.88 8.30
N SER A 89 -3.15 0.74 7.59
CA SER A 89 -2.14 1.77 7.51
C SER A 89 -2.75 2.89 6.66
N VAL A 90 -3.10 3.99 7.30
CA VAL A 90 -3.33 5.23 6.56
C VAL A 90 -2.00 5.51 5.86
N GLY A 91 -1.91 5.18 4.58
CA GLY A 91 -0.81 5.69 3.76
C GLY A 91 -0.76 7.21 3.96
N ASP A 92 0.38 7.83 3.76
CA ASP A 92 0.53 9.31 3.71
C ASP A 92 -0.35 9.87 2.58
N THR A 93 -1.67 9.79 2.76
CA THR A 93 -2.66 10.30 1.82
C THR A 93 -3.12 11.65 2.31
N VAL A 94 -2.88 12.66 1.50
CA VAL A 94 -3.45 14.00 1.73
C VAL A 94 -4.97 13.92 1.53
N SER A 95 -5.74 14.40 2.51
CA SER A 95 -7.19 14.45 2.42
C SER A 95 -7.63 15.28 1.21
N ALA A 96 -8.55 14.73 0.40
CA ALA A 96 -9.09 15.45 -0.76
C ALA A 96 -10.01 16.62 -0.35
N SER A 97 -10.57 16.60 0.87
CA SER A 97 -11.51 17.62 1.37
C SER A 97 -10.84 18.68 2.25
N ASP A 98 -9.87 18.27 3.04
CA ASP A 98 -9.30 19.13 4.09
C ASP A 98 -7.91 19.65 3.76
N GLY A 99 -7.36 19.17 2.64
CA GLY A 99 -5.98 19.45 2.27
C GLY A 99 -4.98 18.73 3.18
N GLY A 100 -3.71 19.06 3.03
CA GLY A 100 -2.65 18.47 3.84
C GLY A 100 -1.29 18.90 3.36
N SER A 101 -0.24 18.48 4.06
CA SER A 101 1.15 18.75 3.71
C SER A 101 1.96 17.47 3.56
N PHE A 102 2.93 17.49 2.68
CA PHE A 102 3.96 16.46 2.57
C PHE A 102 5.23 16.96 3.26
N ALA A 103 5.75 16.21 4.22
CA ALA A 103 6.99 16.56 4.92
C ALA A 103 8.24 16.27 4.06
N GLY A 104 8.11 15.44 3.03
CA GLY A 104 9.19 15.08 2.12
C GLY A 104 8.95 15.54 0.68
N ASN A 105 9.87 15.19 -0.21
CA ASN A 105 9.75 15.50 -1.63
C ASN A 105 8.59 14.73 -2.28
N VAL A 106 7.88 15.39 -3.19
CA VAL A 106 6.85 14.76 -4.01
C VAL A 106 7.39 14.60 -5.43
N ALA A 107 7.51 13.35 -5.90
CA ALA A 107 7.84 13.03 -7.29
C ALA A 107 6.57 12.66 -8.05
N MET A 108 6.31 13.32 -9.17
CA MET A 108 5.16 13.07 -10.02
C MET A 108 5.64 12.63 -11.40
N ALA A 109 5.27 11.42 -11.82
CA ALA A 109 5.60 10.92 -13.17
C ALA A 109 4.68 11.47 -14.27
N GLY A 110 3.60 12.14 -13.90
CA GLY A 110 2.63 12.76 -14.80
C GLY A 110 2.56 14.28 -14.64
N THR A 111 1.43 14.86 -15.02
CA THR A 111 1.19 16.29 -14.92
C THR A 111 0.67 16.69 -13.55
N LEU A 112 1.09 17.86 -13.05
CA LEU A 112 0.47 18.55 -11.93
C LEU A 112 -0.52 19.58 -12.45
N ALA A 113 -1.79 19.45 -12.08
CA ALA A 113 -2.81 20.47 -12.34
C ALA A 113 -3.16 21.19 -11.04
N VAL A 114 -2.94 22.50 -10.98
CA VAL A 114 -3.30 23.35 -9.85
C VAL A 114 -4.36 24.33 -10.30
N THR A 115 -5.53 24.29 -9.65
CA THR A 115 -6.66 25.19 -9.97
C THR A 115 -6.55 26.54 -9.28
N GLY A 116 -5.74 26.64 -8.24
CA GLY A 116 -5.51 27.86 -7.47
C GLY A 116 -4.16 28.47 -7.75
N GLU A 117 -3.78 29.39 -6.88
CA GLU A 117 -2.45 30.00 -6.91
C GLU A 117 -1.38 29.01 -6.49
N THR A 118 -0.20 29.06 -7.10
CA THR A 118 0.99 28.31 -6.72
C THR A 118 2.02 29.27 -6.14
N THR A 119 2.39 29.06 -4.86
CA THR A 119 3.44 29.82 -4.19
C THR A 119 4.67 28.95 -4.04
N LEU A 120 5.80 29.39 -4.60
CA LEU A 120 7.11 28.77 -4.43
C LEU A 120 7.93 29.65 -3.47
N GLN A 121 8.41 29.06 -2.37
CA GLN A 121 9.17 29.82 -1.35
C GLN A 121 10.62 30.11 -1.77
N THR A 122 11.15 29.37 -2.74
CA THR A 122 12.51 29.55 -3.21
C THR A 122 12.54 29.85 -4.71
N HIS A 123 12.57 28.85 -5.54
CA HIS A 123 12.66 29.01 -7.00
C HIS A 123 12.03 27.81 -7.72
N LEU A 124 11.63 28.02 -8.95
CA LEU A 124 11.30 26.98 -9.90
C LEU A 124 12.56 26.60 -10.68
N ASN A 125 13.05 25.36 -10.50
CA ASN A 125 14.18 24.84 -11.25
C ASN A 125 13.67 24.04 -12.46
N MET A 126 14.09 24.44 -13.65
CA MET A 126 13.72 23.82 -14.92
C MET A 126 15.01 23.50 -15.70
N GLY A 127 14.97 22.45 -16.51
CA GLY A 127 16.07 22.03 -17.35
C GLY A 127 16.19 22.87 -18.63
N ASP A 128 17.29 22.70 -19.35
CA ASP A 128 17.47 23.29 -20.66
C ASP A 128 16.41 22.78 -21.64
N GLY A 129 15.84 23.66 -22.42
CA GLY A 129 14.77 23.36 -23.34
C GLY A 129 13.36 23.36 -22.74
N ASP A 130 13.23 23.40 -21.41
CA ASP A 130 11.92 23.52 -20.76
C ASP A 130 11.32 24.92 -20.97
N ILE A 131 10.02 25.00 -21.11
CA ILE A 131 9.32 26.22 -21.48
C ILE A 131 8.24 26.54 -20.47
N ILE A 132 8.25 27.76 -19.94
CA ILE A 132 7.09 28.33 -19.24
C ILE A 132 6.17 28.93 -20.30
N LYS A 133 4.93 28.44 -20.40
CA LYS A 133 3.91 28.92 -21.34
C LYS A 133 2.81 29.65 -20.60
N LEU A 134 2.50 30.84 -21.02
CA LEU A 134 1.44 31.68 -20.46
C LEU A 134 0.44 32.02 -21.57
N GLY A 135 -0.84 32.00 -21.24
CA GLY A 135 -1.92 32.18 -22.19
C GLY A 135 -2.40 30.88 -22.87
N ALA A 136 -3.63 30.87 -23.40
CA ALA A 136 -4.26 29.68 -23.95
C ALA A 136 -3.54 29.11 -25.19
N SER A 137 -2.87 29.98 -25.95
CA SER A 137 -2.09 29.62 -27.15
C SER A 137 -0.57 29.75 -26.93
N ALA A 138 -0.14 29.78 -25.66
CA ALA A 138 1.28 30.08 -25.29
C ALA A 138 1.70 31.47 -25.82
N ASP A 139 0.85 32.47 -25.59
CA ASP A 139 1.05 33.85 -26.05
C ASP A 139 2.36 34.47 -25.55
N LEU A 140 2.77 34.11 -24.34
CA LEU A 140 4.09 34.45 -23.78
C LEU A 140 4.84 33.18 -23.39
N THR A 141 6.09 33.06 -23.80
CA THR A 141 6.99 31.95 -23.42
C THR A 141 8.29 32.46 -22.82
N ILE A 142 8.77 31.75 -21.77
CA ILE A 142 10.09 31.97 -21.16
C ILE A 142 10.85 30.64 -21.24
N GLN A 143 12.07 30.67 -21.80
CA GLN A 143 12.86 29.47 -22.07
C GLN A 143 14.36 29.77 -22.00
N HIS A 144 15.16 28.76 -21.61
CA HIS A 144 16.61 28.69 -21.86
C HIS A 144 16.89 27.42 -22.68
N ASP A 145 17.61 27.55 -23.79
CA ASP A 145 17.88 26.47 -24.75
C ASP A 145 19.25 25.78 -24.55
N GLY A 146 19.91 26.05 -23.43
CA GLY A 146 21.26 25.57 -23.14
C GLY A 146 22.36 26.56 -23.59
N SER A 147 22.02 27.63 -24.32
CA SER A 147 22.93 28.65 -24.80
C SER A 147 22.41 30.07 -24.58
N HIS A 148 21.13 30.29 -24.81
CA HIS A 148 20.49 31.59 -24.78
C HIS A 148 19.16 31.57 -24.01
N SER A 149 18.83 32.70 -23.39
CA SER A 149 17.55 32.91 -22.71
C SER A 149 16.63 33.75 -23.60
N TYR A 150 15.36 33.34 -23.65
CA TYR A 150 14.35 33.99 -24.47
C TYR A 150 13.12 34.35 -23.62
N VAL A 151 12.59 35.53 -23.88
CA VAL A 151 11.21 35.91 -23.53
C VAL A 151 10.57 36.28 -24.87
N LYS A 152 9.56 35.48 -25.27
CA LYS A 152 8.91 35.63 -26.59
C LYS A 152 7.43 35.91 -26.37
N ASP A 153 6.92 36.91 -27.05
CA ASP A 153 5.55 37.24 -27.25
C ASP A 153 5.14 36.74 -28.64
N ALA A 154 3.99 36.05 -28.76
CA ALA A 154 3.53 35.42 -30.01
C ALA A 154 2.57 36.29 -30.77
#